data_72cd06f7b63ac6d76fe8965f85bf28e7
#
_entry.id   72cd06f7b63ac6d76fe8965f85bf28e7
#
_cell.length_a   1.000
_cell.length_b   1.000
_cell.length_c   1.000
_cell.angle_alpha   90.00
_cell.angle_beta   90.00
_cell.angle_gamma   90.00
#
_symmetry.space_group_name_H-M   'P 1'
#
loop_
_entity.id
_entity.type
_entity.pdbx_description
1 polymer ?
#
loop_
_entity_poly.entity_id
_entity_poly.type
_entity_poly.pdbx_seq_one_letter_code
_entity_poly.pdbx_strand_id
1 'polypeptide(L)'
;MDYKNLIAIDIHTHAEVSCRNPFDSYGEEYDRAADKYFGSNRRPTIEETVAYYRERKIGLVMFTVDSESQLGRRRIPNEEIADAAKANSDMMIAFASIDPHKGKMGAREAERLIKEEGIKGFKFHPTVQGYPPYDKMAWPIYDVINHYQLPAIFHTGHSGIGSGMRCGGGLRLAYSNPMHLDDVAIDWPDMQIVMAH
;
A
#
# COMPACT_ATOMS: atom_id res chain seq x y z
N MET A 1 -17.01 10.25 -1.26
CA MET A 1 -17.45 9.08 -2.06
C MET A 1 -18.99 9.10 -2.15
N ASP A 2 -19.52 8.88 -3.33
CA ASP A 2 -20.98 8.83 -3.57
C ASP A 2 -21.52 7.39 -3.48
N TYR A 3 -21.82 6.94 -2.28
CA TYR A 3 -22.27 5.56 -2.02
C TYR A 3 -23.59 5.18 -2.71
N LYS A 4 -24.41 6.15 -3.14
CA LYS A 4 -25.71 5.87 -3.76
C LYS A 4 -25.58 5.35 -5.18
N ASN A 5 -24.48 5.71 -5.84
CA ASN A 5 -24.22 5.35 -7.24
C ASN A 5 -23.20 4.22 -7.42
N LEU A 6 -22.64 3.70 -6.33
CA LEU A 6 -21.69 2.61 -6.34
C LEU A 6 -22.35 1.29 -5.94
N ILE A 7 -21.98 0.21 -6.64
CA ILE A 7 -22.47 -1.16 -6.35
C ILE A 7 -21.54 -1.94 -5.42
N ALA A 8 -20.27 -1.53 -5.34
CA ALA A 8 -19.24 -2.12 -4.47
C ALA A 8 -18.12 -1.12 -4.23
N ILE A 9 -17.25 -1.43 -3.27
CA ILE A 9 -15.99 -0.73 -3.04
C ILE A 9 -14.89 -1.77 -2.96
N ASP A 10 -13.90 -1.66 -3.84
CA ASP A 10 -12.67 -2.44 -3.76
C ASP A 10 -11.69 -1.71 -2.83
N ILE A 11 -11.38 -2.35 -1.72
CA ILE A 11 -10.48 -1.76 -0.71
C ILE A 11 -9.00 -2.09 -0.94
N HIS A 12 -8.64 -2.82 -2.01
CA HIS A 12 -7.29 -3.30 -2.25
C HIS A 12 -6.81 -3.06 -3.68
N THR A 13 -6.60 -1.79 -4.04
CA THR A 13 -6.16 -1.40 -5.37
C THR A 13 -4.76 -0.78 -5.32
N HIS A 14 -3.84 -1.34 -6.10
CA HIS A 14 -2.48 -0.81 -6.20
C HIS A 14 -2.36 0.23 -7.32
N ALA A 15 -1.62 1.31 -7.07
CA ALA A 15 -1.05 2.11 -8.13
C ALA A 15 0.17 1.36 -8.70
N GLU A 16 0.14 1.05 -9.99
CA GLU A 16 1.16 0.23 -10.66
C GLU A 16 2.26 1.06 -11.30
N VAL A 17 1.91 2.25 -11.80
CA VAL A 17 2.82 3.15 -12.52
C VAL A 17 2.60 4.58 -12.03
N SER A 18 3.70 5.29 -11.79
CA SER A 18 3.64 6.72 -11.54
C SER A 18 3.35 7.50 -12.83
N CYS A 19 2.36 8.37 -12.81
CA CYS A 19 2.11 9.30 -13.90
C CYS A 19 3.20 10.40 -13.99
N ARG A 20 3.90 10.66 -12.88
CA ARG A 20 4.99 11.64 -12.79
C ARG A 20 6.33 11.03 -13.17
N ASN A 21 6.50 9.72 -12.98
CA ASN A 21 7.70 8.98 -13.36
C ASN A 21 7.34 7.57 -13.87
N PRO A 22 6.80 7.46 -15.11
CA PRO A 22 6.26 6.21 -15.65
C PRO A 22 7.31 5.12 -15.92
N PHE A 23 8.59 5.45 -15.82
CA PHE A 23 9.70 4.51 -16.05
C PHE A 23 10.27 3.89 -14.77
N ASP A 24 9.76 4.26 -13.59
CA ASP A 24 10.15 3.60 -12.35
C ASP A 24 9.58 2.17 -12.32
N SER A 25 10.46 1.19 -12.14
CA SER A 25 10.13 -0.21 -12.00
C SER A 25 10.79 -0.81 -10.77
N TYR A 26 10.39 -2.03 -10.36
CA TYR A 26 11.10 -2.79 -9.31
C TYR A 26 12.50 -3.27 -9.74
N GLY A 27 12.84 -3.08 -11.02
CA GLY A 27 13.99 -3.65 -11.71
C GLY A 27 13.55 -4.82 -12.58
N GLU A 28 14.22 -4.98 -13.73
CA GLU A 28 13.82 -5.94 -14.77
C GLU A 28 13.63 -7.37 -14.28
N GLU A 29 14.41 -7.82 -13.30
CA GLU A 29 14.32 -9.17 -12.79
C GLU A 29 13.04 -9.39 -11.98
N TYR A 30 12.70 -8.44 -11.12
CA TYR A 30 11.43 -8.46 -10.36
C TYR A 30 10.23 -8.31 -11.28
N ASP A 31 10.30 -7.41 -12.25
CA ASP A 31 9.21 -7.18 -13.21
C ASP A 31 8.95 -8.43 -14.05
N ARG A 32 9.97 -9.09 -14.58
CA ARG A 32 9.83 -10.37 -15.31
C ARG A 32 9.25 -11.49 -14.45
N ALA A 33 9.69 -11.58 -13.18
CA ALA A 33 9.16 -12.57 -12.25
C ALA A 33 7.69 -12.31 -11.94
N ALA A 34 7.31 -11.06 -11.71
CA ALA A 34 5.93 -10.63 -11.47
C ALA A 34 5.04 -10.89 -12.70
N ASP A 35 5.48 -10.51 -13.90
CA ASP A 35 4.77 -10.75 -15.16
C ASP A 35 4.47 -12.23 -15.37
N LYS A 36 5.46 -13.09 -15.10
CA LYS A 36 5.29 -14.54 -15.17
C LYS A 36 4.31 -15.07 -14.14
N TYR A 37 4.39 -14.57 -12.91
CA TYR A 37 3.52 -15.02 -11.81
C TYR A 37 2.07 -14.60 -12.02
N PHE A 38 1.85 -13.34 -12.38
CA PHE A 38 0.50 -12.80 -12.59
C PHE A 38 -0.07 -13.07 -13.98
N GLY A 39 0.73 -13.59 -14.90
CA GLY A 39 0.31 -13.85 -16.28
C GLY A 39 0.00 -12.58 -17.08
N SER A 40 0.53 -11.45 -16.69
CA SER A 40 0.30 -10.15 -17.31
C SER A 40 1.49 -9.22 -17.12
N ASN A 41 1.81 -8.48 -18.17
CA ASN A 41 2.77 -7.37 -18.15
C ASN A 41 2.09 -5.99 -18.18
N ARG A 42 0.77 -5.96 -18.10
CA ARG A 42 0.00 -4.71 -18.13
C ARG A 42 0.12 -4.03 -16.77
N ARG A 43 0.57 -2.78 -16.80
CA ARG A 43 0.62 -1.89 -15.64
C ARG A 43 -0.20 -0.64 -15.96
N PRO A 44 -1.48 -0.60 -15.56
CA PRO A 44 -2.34 0.54 -15.84
C PRO A 44 -1.88 1.77 -15.05
N THR A 45 -2.06 2.94 -15.65
CA THR A 45 -1.95 4.21 -14.94
C THR A 45 -3.07 4.36 -13.92
N ILE A 46 -2.93 5.32 -13.00
CA ILE A 46 -3.99 5.65 -12.03
C ILE A 46 -5.28 6.04 -12.77
N GLU A 47 -5.16 6.86 -13.82
CA GLU A 47 -6.30 7.31 -14.63
C GLU A 47 -7.02 6.16 -15.33
N GLU A 48 -6.27 5.23 -15.95
CA GLU A 48 -6.84 4.03 -16.59
C GLU A 48 -7.55 3.15 -15.56
N THR A 49 -6.99 3.00 -14.37
CA THR A 49 -7.61 2.24 -13.29
C THR A 49 -8.90 2.90 -12.84
N VAL A 50 -8.90 4.20 -12.59
CA VAL A 50 -10.09 4.96 -12.20
C VAL A 50 -11.17 4.85 -13.28
N ALA A 51 -10.82 4.98 -14.56
CA ALA A 51 -11.76 4.84 -15.66
C ALA A 51 -12.41 3.44 -15.70
N TYR A 52 -11.61 2.40 -15.53
CA TYR A 52 -12.07 1.00 -15.47
C TYR A 52 -13.07 0.76 -14.34
N TYR A 53 -12.78 1.28 -13.13
CA TYR A 53 -13.67 1.15 -11.97
C TYR A 53 -14.94 1.99 -12.11
N ARG A 54 -14.82 3.20 -12.66
CA ARG A 54 -15.96 4.10 -12.91
C ARG A 54 -16.99 3.49 -13.83
N GLU A 55 -16.55 2.89 -14.95
CA GLU A 55 -17.42 2.19 -15.90
C GLU A 55 -18.24 1.08 -15.20
N ARG A 56 -17.66 0.45 -14.18
CA ARG A 56 -18.28 -0.65 -13.42
C ARG A 56 -19.04 -0.20 -12.18
N LYS A 57 -19.10 1.10 -11.92
CA LYS A 57 -19.69 1.67 -10.70
C LYS A 57 -19.14 1.08 -9.41
N ILE A 58 -17.84 0.79 -9.39
CA ILE A 58 -17.13 0.29 -8.23
C ILE A 58 -16.25 1.41 -7.69
N GLY A 59 -16.41 1.74 -6.42
CA GLY A 59 -15.48 2.62 -5.71
C GLY A 59 -14.16 1.91 -5.42
N LEU A 60 -13.09 2.68 -5.21
CA LEU A 60 -11.78 2.08 -4.94
C LEU A 60 -11.02 2.80 -3.83
N VAL A 61 -10.28 2.02 -3.05
CA VAL A 61 -9.23 2.50 -2.16
C VAL A 61 -7.91 2.20 -2.83
N MET A 62 -7.18 3.25 -3.21
CA MET A 62 -5.90 3.09 -3.91
C MET A 62 -4.73 3.50 -3.04
N PHE A 63 -3.63 2.77 -3.18
CA PHE A 63 -2.36 3.00 -2.48
C PHE A 63 -1.17 2.56 -3.32
N THR A 64 0.00 3.00 -2.90
CA THR A 64 1.30 2.47 -3.32
C THR A 64 1.86 1.52 -2.26
N VAL A 65 3.04 0.95 -2.49
CA VAL A 65 3.84 0.26 -1.49
C VAL A 65 5.22 0.90 -1.45
N ASP A 66 5.52 1.58 -0.35
CA ASP A 66 6.84 2.16 -0.08
C ASP A 66 7.78 1.09 0.47
N SER A 67 8.65 0.57 -0.38
CA SER A 67 9.63 -0.47 -0.06
C SER A 67 11.06 -0.03 -0.43
N GLU A 68 11.33 1.28 -0.35
CA GLU A 68 12.59 1.87 -0.78
C GLU A 68 13.80 1.27 -0.07
N SER A 69 13.70 0.99 1.24
CA SER A 69 14.82 0.44 2.01
C SER A 69 15.14 -1.02 1.65
N GLN A 70 14.13 -1.84 1.41
CA GLN A 70 14.32 -3.27 1.14
C GLN A 70 14.65 -3.55 -0.33
N LEU A 71 13.95 -2.88 -1.26
CA LEU A 71 14.07 -3.17 -2.68
C LEU A 71 14.92 -2.15 -3.45
N GLY A 72 15.33 -1.04 -2.80
CA GLY A 72 16.09 0.03 -3.46
C GLY A 72 15.29 0.76 -4.55
N ARG A 73 13.98 0.56 -4.59
CA ARG A 73 13.09 1.14 -5.59
C ARG A 73 12.46 2.41 -5.07
N ARG A 74 12.42 3.42 -5.93
CA ARG A 74 11.67 4.65 -5.66
C ARG A 74 10.17 4.37 -5.62
N ARG A 75 9.49 4.83 -4.57
CA ARG A 75 8.03 4.69 -4.45
C ARG A 75 7.28 5.60 -5.42
N ILE A 76 6.06 5.22 -5.77
CA ILE A 76 5.08 6.16 -6.30
C ILE A 76 4.72 7.14 -5.18
N PRO A 77 4.78 8.47 -5.39
CA PRO A 77 4.47 9.44 -4.34
C PRO A 77 3.06 9.27 -3.78
N ASN A 78 2.91 9.30 -2.45
CA ASN A 78 1.60 9.28 -1.81
C ASN A 78 0.74 10.49 -2.23
N GLU A 79 1.37 11.62 -2.51
CA GLU A 79 0.73 12.84 -3.00
C GLU A 79 0.07 12.63 -4.38
N GLU A 80 0.66 11.80 -5.22
CA GLU A 80 0.06 11.46 -6.54
C GLU A 80 -1.26 10.71 -6.37
N ILE A 81 -1.31 9.77 -5.40
CA ILE A 81 -2.53 9.04 -5.06
C ILE A 81 -3.57 9.98 -4.44
N ALA A 82 -3.13 10.88 -3.55
CA ALA A 82 -3.99 11.87 -2.91
C ALA A 82 -4.62 12.85 -3.92
N ASP A 83 -3.82 13.34 -4.87
CA ASP A 83 -4.29 14.24 -5.92
C ASP A 83 -5.32 13.54 -6.84
N ALA A 84 -5.05 12.29 -7.21
CA ALA A 84 -6.01 11.50 -7.98
C ALA A 84 -7.32 11.27 -7.21
N ALA A 85 -7.25 11.02 -5.90
CA ALA A 85 -8.45 10.87 -5.07
C ALA A 85 -9.21 12.18 -4.89
N LYS A 86 -8.54 13.33 -4.78
CA LYS A 86 -9.18 14.64 -4.77
C LYS A 86 -9.94 14.90 -6.08
N ALA A 87 -9.33 14.57 -7.22
CA ALA A 87 -9.95 14.71 -8.54
C ALA A 87 -11.12 13.74 -8.78
N ASN A 88 -11.17 12.59 -8.09
CA ASN A 88 -12.17 11.54 -8.22
C ASN A 88 -12.86 11.22 -6.88
N SER A 89 -13.14 12.25 -6.08
CA SER A 89 -13.67 12.11 -4.71
C SER A 89 -15.04 11.46 -4.62
N ASP A 90 -15.75 11.36 -5.72
CA ASP A 90 -17.00 10.62 -5.86
C ASP A 90 -16.84 9.10 -5.72
N MET A 91 -15.67 8.55 -6.08
CA MET A 91 -15.47 7.10 -6.10
C MET A 91 -14.11 6.60 -5.58
N MET A 92 -13.15 7.48 -5.33
CA MET A 92 -11.79 7.09 -4.91
C MET A 92 -11.44 7.61 -3.52
N ILE A 93 -10.79 6.77 -2.74
CA ILE A 93 -10.17 7.10 -1.45
C ILE A 93 -8.67 6.81 -1.55
N ALA A 94 -7.85 7.76 -1.10
CA ALA A 94 -6.40 7.58 -1.04
C ALA A 94 -5.98 6.99 0.31
N PHE A 95 -5.20 5.91 0.26
CA PHE A 95 -4.37 5.43 1.35
C PHE A 95 -2.90 5.71 1.03
N ALA A 96 -2.11 5.91 2.07
CA ALA A 96 -0.66 6.07 1.94
C ALA A 96 0.08 4.77 2.24
N SER A 97 1.31 4.68 1.78
CA SER A 97 2.27 3.70 2.27
C SER A 97 3.56 4.41 2.66
N ILE A 98 4.10 4.03 3.79
CA ILE A 98 5.35 4.57 4.34
C ILE A 98 6.23 3.39 4.73
N ASP A 99 7.48 3.43 4.31
CA ASP A 99 8.48 2.44 4.69
C ASP A 99 8.77 2.53 6.20
N PRO A 100 8.53 1.45 6.97
CA PRO A 100 8.76 1.45 8.41
C PRO A 100 10.19 1.75 8.83
N HIS A 101 11.17 1.50 7.97
CA HIS A 101 12.58 1.84 8.23
C HIS A 101 12.81 3.35 8.38
N LYS A 102 11.87 4.20 7.95
CA LYS A 102 11.91 5.65 8.19
C LYS A 102 11.61 6.04 9.63
N GLY A 103 11.06 5.13 10.45
CA GLY A 103 10.81 5.34 11.88
C GLY A 103 10.12 6.67 12.18
N LYS A 104 10.72 7.51 13.03
CA LYS A 104 10.14 8.82 13.40
C LYS A 104 9.98 9.79 12.24
N MET A 105 10.79 9.69 11.19
CA MET A 105 10.60 10.50 9.98
C MET A 105 9.35 10.05 9.23
N GLY A 106 9.12 8.73 9.14
CA GLY A 106 7.90 8.17 8.59
C GLY A 106 6.65 8.58 9.38
N ALA A 107 6.74 8.67 10.71
CA ALA A 107 5.64 9.15 11.55
C ALA A 107 5.26 10.62 11.24
N ARG A 108 6.26 11.49 11.07
CA ARG A 108 6.02 12.90 10.65
C ARG A 108 5.39 12.98 9.27
N GLU A 109 5.85 12.13 8.35
CA GLU A 109 5.27 12.03 7.00
C GLU A 109 3.81 11.54 7.06
N ALA A 110 3.53 10.51 7.88
CA ALA A 110 2.16 10.02 8.09
C ALA A 110 1.22 11.14 8.57
N GLU A 111 1.65 11.88 9.59
CA GLU A 111 0.86 12.98 10.15
C GLU A 111 0.61 14.10 9.12
N ARG A 112 1.64 14.47 8.35
CA ARG A 112 1.52 15.45 7.27
C ARG A 112 0.53 14.99 6.19
N LEU A 113 0.66 13.75 5.74
CA LEU A 113 -0.22 13.18 4.71
C LEU A 113 -1.68 13.14 5.15
N ILE A 114 -1.95 12.87 6.43
CA ILE A 114 -3.31 12.92 6.98
C ILE A 114 -3.84 14.35 6.98
N LYS A 115 -3.05 15.31 7.48
CA LYS A 115 -3.49 16.69 7.71
C LYS A 115 -3.57 17.51 6.42
N GLU A 116 -2.58 17.36 5.56
CA GLU A 116 -2.41 18.23 4.39
C GLU A 116 -2.95 17.60 3.10
N GLU A 117 -2.79 16.27 2.94
CA GLU A 117 -3.18 15.57 1.73
C GLU A 117 -4.52 14.82 1.83
N GLY A 118 -5.06 14.71 3.04
CA GLY A 118 -6.36 14.08 3.25
C GLY A 118 -6.36 12.56 3.12
N ILE A 119 -5.22 11.92 3.38
CA ILE A 119 -5.10 10.47 3.42
C ILE A 119 -6.04 9.88 4.48
N LYS A 120 -6.69 8.75 4.13
CA LYS A 120 -7.74 8.12 4.95
C LYS A 120 -7.37 6.75 5.50
N GLY A 121 -6.14 6.31 5.30
CA GLY A 121 -5.64 5.04 5.80
C GLY A 121 -4.25 4.73 5.27
N PHE A 122 -3.73 3.57 5.64
CA PHE A 122 -2.36 3.18 5.30
C PHE A 122 -2.29 1.76 4.76
N LYS A 123 -1.31 1.51 3.89
CA LYS A 123 -0.96 0.18 3.39
C LYS A 123 0.44 -0.21 3.86
N PHE A 124 0.53 -1.41 4.40
CA PHE A 124 1.79 -2.09 4.72
C PHE A 124 1.90 -3.40 3.94
N HIS A 125 3.11 -3.72 3.53
CA HIS A 125 3.44 -5.00 2.91
C HIS A 125 4.72 -5.57 3.54
N PRO A 126 4.60 -6.22 4.71
CA PRO A 126 5.75 -6.62 5.52
C PRO A 126 6.82 -7.40 4.75
N THR A 127 6.42 -8.33 3.86
CA THR A 127 7.36 -9.11 3.04
C THR A 127 8.23 -8.23 2.14
N VAL A 128 7.65 -7.27 1.41
CA VAL A 128 8.43 -6.42 0.47
C VAL A 128 9.05 -5.21 1.15
N GLN A 129 8.52 -4.80 2.30
CA GLN A 129 9.10 -3.74 3.14
C GLN A 129 10.18 -4.28 4.09
N GLY A 130 10.34 -5.60 4.21
CA GLY A 130 11.45 -6.24 4.90
C GLY A 130 11.39 -6.17 6.43
N TYR A 131 10.19 -6.21 7.03
CA TYR A 131 10.02 -6.15 8.49
C TYR A 131 8.86 -7.01 8.98
N PRO A 132 8.94 -7.61 10.17
CA PRO A 132 7.77 -8.19 10.82
C PRO A 132 6.90 -7.07 11.45
N PRO A 133 5.56 -7.15 11.38
CA PRO A 133 4.67 -6.09 11.85
C PRO A 133 4.88 -5.60 13.28
N TYR A 134 5.30 -6.47 14.18
CA TYR A 134 5.58 -6.13 15.59
C TYR A 134 6.92 -5.41 15.81
N ASP A 135 7.71 -5.17 14.77
CA ASP A 135 9.02 -4.52 14.92
C ASP A 135 8.87 -3.06 15.36
N LYS A 136 9.71 -2.68 16.34
CA LYS A 136 9.71 -1.34 16.95
C LYS A 136 9.97 -0.21 15.96
N MET A 137 10.58 -0.51 14.80
CA MET A 137 10.78 0.50 13.77
C MET A 137 9.47 1.08 13.24
N ALA A 138 8.40 0.28 13.22
CA ALA A 138 7.09 0.69 12.74
C ALA A 138 6.24 1.42 13.80
N TRP A 139 6.54 1.25 15.09
CA TRP A 139 5.74 1.79 16.18
C TRP A 139 5.44 3.29 16.08
N PRO A 140 6.41 4.17 15.75
CA PRO A 140 6.11 5.60 15.64
C PRO A 140 5.06 5.92 14.56
N ILE A 141 4.99 5.10 13.51
CA ILE A 141 3.98 5.26 12.44
C ILE A 141 2.63 4.74 12.93
N TYR A 142 2.60 3.60 13.63
CA TYR A 142 1.37 3.05 14.21
C TYR A 142 0.77 3.98 15.27
N ASP A 143 1.60 4.64 16.10
CA ASP A 143 1.14 5.64 17.06
C ASP A 143 0.33 6.76 16.38
N VAL A 144 0.80 7.23 15.22
CA VAL A 144 0.08 8.25 14.44
C VAL A 144 -1.22 7.68 13.89
N ILE A 145 -1.21 6.49 13.28
CA ILE A 145 -2.39 5.89 12.68
C ILE A 145 -3.47 5.63 13.75
N ASN A 146 -3.05 5.11 14.90
CA ASN A 146 -3.92 4.85 16.05
C ASN A 146 -4.51 6.16 16.62
N HIS A 147 -3.69 7.21 16.78
CA HIS A 147 -4.15 8.52 17.24
C HIS A 147 -5.26 9.11 16.35
N TYR A 148 -5.14 8.93 15.04
CA TYR A 148 -6.15 9.39 14.09
C TYR A 148 -7.27 8.36 13.82
N GLN A 149 -7.23 7.20 14.48
CA GLN A 149 -8.22 6.11 14.36
C GLN A 149 -8.44 5.67 12.90
N LEU A 150 -7.35 5.60 12.14
CA LEU A 150 -7.41 5.26 10.72
C LEU A 150 -7.19 3.76 10.46
N PRO A 151 -7.72 3.25 9.36
CA PRO A 151 -7.46 1.88 8.94
C PRO A 151 -6.03 1.69 8.41
N ALA A 152 -5.49 0.50 8.68
CA ALA A 152 -4.22 0.03 8.14
C ALA A 152 -4.42 -1.35 7.49
N ILE A 153 -4.17 -1.44 6.18
CA ILE A 153 -4.24 -2.69 5.43
C ILE A 153 -2.86 -3.32 5.43
N PHE A 154 -2.76 -4.52 5.99
CA PHE A 154 -1.55 -5.32 5.96
C PHE A 154 -1.68 -6.43 4.92
N HIS A 155 -0.68 -6.56 4.06
CA HIS A 155 -0.53 -7.77 3.27
C HIS A 155 -0.19 -8.93 4.22
N THR A 156 -0.98 -10.01 4.16
CA THR A 156 -0.75 -11.23 4.94
C THR A 156 -0.70 -12.44 4.00
N GLY A 157 0.01 -13.48 4.43
CA GLY A 157 0.12 -14.70 3.64
C GLY A 157 1.18 -14.64 2.54
N HIS A 158 0.90 -15.29 1.42
CA HIS A 158 1.83 -15.43 0.30
C HIS A 158 1.94 -14.15 -0.52
N SER A 159 3.14 -13.88 -1.06
CA SER A 159 3.38 -12.79 -2.01
C SER A 159 3.83 -13.34 -3.36
N GLY A 160 3.28 -12.80 -4.45
CA GLY A 160 3.75 -13.06 -5.81
C GLY A 160 5.08 -12.38 -6.14
N ILE A 161 5.42 -11.30 -5.42
CA ILE A 161 6.69 -10.58 -5.62
C ILE A 161 7.86 -11.48 -5.21
N GLY A 162 8.85 -11.59 -6.07
CA GLY A 162 10.02 -12.48 -5.87
C GLY A 162 9.78 -13.95 -6.23
N SER A 163 8.54 -14.33 -6.58
CA SER A 163 8.22 -15.70 -7.02
C SER A 163 9.04 -16.10 -8.26
N GLY A 164 9.65 -17.30 -8.19
CA GLY A 164 10.49 -17.82 -9.28
C GLY A 164 11.90 -17.21 -9.36
N MET A 165 12.23 -16.24 -8.53
CA MET A 165 13.59 -15.72 -8.39
C MET A 165 14.44 -16.60 -7.47
N ARG A 166 15.77 -16.56 -7.67
CA ARG A 166 16.71 -17.23 -6.76
C ARG A 166 16.50 -16.71 -5.33
N CYS A 167 16.36 -17.63 -4.37
CA CYS A 167 16.10 -17.30 -2.96
C CYS A 167 14.88 -16.36 -2.76
N GLY A 168 13.85 -16.44 -3.63
CA GLY A 168 12.68 -15.58 -3.55
C GLY A 168 12.97 -14.08 -3.70
N GLY A 169 14.07 -13.72 -4.39
CA GLY A 169 14.52 -12.32 -4.49
C GLY A 169 14.97 -11.72 -3.15
N GLY A 170 15.29 -12.56 -2.15
CA GLY A 170 15.66 -12.12 -0.80
C GLY A 170 14.48 -11.75 0.11
N LEU A 171 13.25 -11.94 -0.35
CA LEU A 171 12.04 -11.62 0.41
C LEU A 171 11.66 -12.74 1.39
N ARG A 172 11.16 -12.35 2.57
CA ARG A 172 10.81 -13.29 3.64
C ARG A 172 9.29 -13.34 3.82
N LEU A 173 8.65 -14.41 3.37
CA LEU A 173 7.19 -14.61 3.53
C LEU A 173 6.77 -14.66 5.00
N ALA A 174 7.65 -15.10 5.89
CA ALA A 174 7.39 -15.13 7.32
C ALA A 174 6.97 -13.77 7.90
N TYR A 175 7.42 -12.66 7.31
CA TYR A 175 7.04 -11.32 7.76
C TYR A 175 5.55 -11.01 7.53
N SER A 176 4.92 -11.66 6.57
CA SER A 176 3.47 -11.54 6.31
C SER A 176 2.63 -12.62 7.00
N ASN A 177 3.17 -13.30 8.03
CA ASN A 177 2.36 -14.19 8.86
C ASN A 177 1.32 -13.35 9.62
N PRO A 178 0.01 -13.64 9.46
CA PRO A 178 -1.05 -12.86 10.12
C PRO A 178 -0.95 -12.88 11.66
N MET A 179 -0.35 -13.91 12.26
CA MET A 179 -0.12 -13.95 13.72
C MET A 179 0.77 -12.82 14.24
N HIS A 180 1.58 -12.19 13.40
CA HIS A 180 2.38 -11.02 13.79
C HIS A 180 1.54 -9.76 14.02
N LEU A 181 0.27 -9.77 13.62
CA LEU A 181 -0.66 -8.66 13.84
C LEU A 181 -1.38 -8.76 15.19
N ASP A 182 -1.27 -9.87 15.90
CA ASP A 182 -1.85 -10.04 17.23
C ASP A 182 -1.30 -9.00 18.22
N ASP A 183 0.02 -8.91 18.33
CA ASP A 183 0.67 -7.89 19.16
C ASP A 183 0.32 -6.46 18.73
N VAL A 184 0.27 -6.22 17.41
CA VAL A 184 -0.09 -4.90 16.87
C VAL A 184 -1.53 -4.51 17.24
N ALA A 185 -2.46 -5.47 17.18
CA ALA A 185 -3.87 -5.23 17.52
C ALA A 185 -4.07 -4.94 19.02
N ILE A 186 -3.24 -5.55 19.89
CA ILE A 186 -3.28 -5.32 21.33
C ILE A 186 -2.72 -3.94 21.67
N ASP A 187 -1.58 -3.57 21.10
CA ASP A 187 -0.86 -2.35 21.44
C ASP A 187 -1.48 -1.09 20.80
N TRP A 188 -2.18 -1.23 19.65
CA TRP A 188 -2.84 -0.11 18.94
C TRP A 188 -4.33 -0.38 18.69
N PRO A 189 -5.17 -0.39 19.74
CA PRO A 189 -6.56 -0.85 19.66
C PRO A 189 -7.49 0.06 18.85
N ASP A 190 -7.12 1.32 18.63
CA ASP A 190 -7.90 2.28 17.84
C ASP A 190 -7.52 2.27 16.35
N MET A 191 -6.43 1.59 15.99
CA MET A 191 -6.05 1.36 14.59
C MET A 191 -6.85 0.19 14.03
N GLN A 192 -7.67 0.44 13.02
CA GLN A 192 -8.47 -0.59 12.37
C GLN A 192 -7.58 -1.45 11.46
N ILE A 193 -7.26 -2.67 11.88
CA ILE A 193 -6.41 -3.58 11.12
C ILE A 193 -7.24 -4.37 10.11
N VAL A 194 -6.81 -4.31 8.85
CA VAL A 194 -7.35 -5.12 7.76
C VAL A 194 -6.26 -6.09 7.29
N MET A 195 -6.50 -7.38 7.45
CA MET A 195 -5.63 -8.43 6.91
C MET A 195 -6.08 -8.78 5.49
N ALA A 196 -5.21 -8.54 4.52
CA ALA A 196 -5.49 -8.80 3.12
C ALA A 196 -4.77 -10.08 2.65
N HIS A 197 -5.53 -11.03 2.12
CA HIS A 197 -5.21 -12.40 1.69
C HIS A 197 -5.20 -13.49 2.75
#